data_233a8baa9f3228a034048f441da0b66b
#
_entry.id   233a8baa9f3228a034048f441da0b66b
#
_cell.length_a   1.000
_cell.length_b   1.000
_cell.length_c   1.000
_cell.angle_alpha   90.00
_cell.angle_beta   90.00
_cell.angle_gamma   90.00
#
_symmetry.space_group_name_H-M   'P 1'
#
loop_
_entity.id
_entity.type
_entity.pdbx_description
1 polymer ?
#
loop_
_entity_poly.entity_id
_entity_poly.type
_entity_poly.pdbx_seq_one_letter_code
_entity_poly.pdbx_strand_id
1 'polypeptide(L)'
;MALQDIVAQTVTGLGYELVELERSAGGTLRVTIDFPWSAGSEERQVSVEDCERVTRQLQYTLEVEEVDYKRLEVSSPGIDRPLRHAQDFERFAGEVVDVTLKAPMGAAGAGQVAANRRKFRGTLERADAGWQLAWSDEPAPQPGVRRTRKKEPATVQVLGFTLDEIKEARLAPIVNFKGRERPVKRD
;
A
#
# COMPACT_ATOMS: atom_id res chain seq x y z
N MET A 1 -14.60 15.40 -19.46
CA MET A 1 -13.68 14.31 -18.99
C MET A 1 -14.03 13.95 -17.55
N ALA A 2 -13.82 12.69 -17.13
CA ALA A 2 -14.01 12.36 -15.72
C ALA A 2 -12.92 13.03 -14.86
N LEU A 3 -13.25 13.44 -13.64
CA LEU A 3 -12.30 14.07 -12.71
C LEU A 3 -11.00 13.27 -12.58
N GLN A 4 -11.12 11.95 -12.53
CA GLN A 4 -9.97 11.06 -12.41
C GLN A 4 -9.03 11.15 -13.63
N ASP A 5 -9.60 11.28 -14.83
CA ASP A 5 -8.81 11.39 -16.07
C ASP A 5 -8.08 12.73 -16.13
N ILE A 6 -8.73 13.81 -15.74
CA ILE A 6 -8.15 15.16 -15.66
C ILE A 6 -6.95 15.17 -14.72
N VAL A 7 -7.14 14.65 -13.50
CA VAL A 7 -6.09 14.59 -12.49
C VAL A 7 -4.95 13.67 -12.91
N ALA A 8 -5.27 12.47 -13.43
CA ALA A 8 -4.26 11.52 -13.89
C ALA A 8 -3.41 12.07 -15.03
N GLN A 9 -4.01 12.70 -16.04
CA GLN A 9 -3.29 13.32 -17.15
C GLN A 9 -2.39 14.45 -16.68
N THR A 10 -2.88 15.30 -15.78
CA THR A 10 -2.10 16.42 -15.22
C THR A 10 -0.88 15.91 -14.46
N VAL A 11 -1.08 14.94 -13.56
CA VAL A 11 -0.03 14.35 -12.73
C VAL A 11 1.02 13.65 -13.61
N THR A 12 0.57 12.85 -14.57
CA THR A 12 1.46 12.13 -15.51
C THR A 12 2.22 13.10 -16.41
N GLY A 13 1.60 14.16 -16.86
CA GLY A 13 2.24 15.21 -17.68
C GLY A 13 3.38 15.93 -16.96
N LEU A 14 3.37 15.94 -15.63
CA LEU A 14 4.45 16.49 -14.79
C LEU A 14 5.54 15.46 -14.43
N GLY A 15 5.40 14.21 -14.87
CA GLY A 15 6.35 13.13 -14.61
C GLY A 15 6.13 12.35 -13.32
N TYR A 16 4.93 12.41 -12.75
CA TYR A 16 4.53 11.65 -11.58
C TYR A 16 3.47 10.60 -11.95
N GLU A 17 3.17 9.72 -11.01
CA GLU A 17 2.11 8.72 -11.08
C GLU A 17 1.00 9.08 -10.09
N LEU A 18 -0.24 8.97 -10.52
CA LEU A 18 -1.40 9.09 -9.63
C LEU A 18 -1.61 7.78 -8.87
N VAL A 19 -1.34 7.79 -7.58
CA VAL A 19 -1.54 6.63 -6.70
C VAL A 19 -2.99 6.54 -6.26
N GLU A 20 -3.56 7.63 -5.79
CA GLU A 20 -4.94 7.66 -5.28
C GLU A 20 -5.57 9.05 -5.46
N LEU A 21 -6.85 9.06 -5.80
CA LEU A 21 -7.69 10.25 -5.81
C LEU A 21 -8.92 9.99 -4.94
N GLU A 22 -9.09 10.78 -3.91
CA GLU A 22 -10.24 10.72 -3.03
C GLU A 22 -10.99 12.06 -3.04
N ARG A 23 -12.31 11.99 -3.05
CA ARG A 23 -13.17 13.16 -2.85
C ARG A 23 -14.01 12.95 -1.59
N SER A 24 -13.78 13.79 -0.58
CA SER A 24 -14.57 13.75 0.65
C SER A 24 -15.96 14.34 0.44
N ALA A 25 -16.90 13.97 1.30
CA ALA A 25 -18.25 14.56 1.32
C ALA A 25 -18.21 16.08 1.56
N GLY A 26 -17.15 16.58 2.23
CA GLY A 26 -16.94 18.02 2.45
C GLY A 26 -16.33 18.76 1.27
N GLY A 27 -16.10 18.11 0.13
CA GLY A 27 -15.56 18.75 -1.10
C GLY A 27 -14.03 18.88 -1.11
N THR A 28 -13.31 18.20 -0.22
CA THR A 28 -11.85 18.10 -0.29
C THR A 28 -11.44 17.06 -1.31
N LEU A 29 -10.57 17.44 -2.25
CA LEU A 29 -9.87 16.53 -3.15
C LEU A 29 -8.51 16.19 -2.54
N ARG A 30 -8.25 14.91 -2.33
CA ARG A 30 -6.94 14.38 -1.94
C ARG A 30 -6.32 13.66 -3.12
N VAL A 31 -5.16 14.09 -3.51
CA VAL A 31 -4.37 13.53 -4.60
C VAL A 31 -3.08 12.98 -4.03
N THR A 32 -2.90 11.67 -4.11
CA THR A 32 -1.66 11.01 -3.71
C THR A 32 -0.84 10.72 -4.95
N ILE A 33 0.39 11.22 -4.97
CA ILE A 33 1.31 11.09 -6.11
C ILE A 33 2.57 10.33 -5.70
N ASP A 34 3.18 9.63 -6.66
CA ASP A 34 4.47 8.98 -6.50
C ASP A 34 5.30 9.15 -7.78
N PHE A 35 6.56 8.75 -7.74
CA PHE A 35 7.34 8.63 -8.96
C PHE A 35 7.00 7.32 -9.68
N PRO A 36 6.95 7.33 -11.03
CA PRO A 36 6.81 6.10 -11.79
C PRO A 36 7.96 5.14 -11.45
N TRP A 37 7.60 3.89 -11.17
CA TRP A 37 8.57 2.86 -10.86
C TRP A 37 8.79 1.92 -12.06
N SER A 38 10.02 1.48 -12.23
CA SER A 38 10.39 0.38 -13.13
C SER A 38 11.41 -0.53 -12.47
N ALA A 39 11.44 -1.80 -12.87
CA ALA A 39 12.40 -2.75 -12.33
C ALA A 39 13.85 -2.27 -12.56
N GLY A 40 14.62 -2.18 -11.47
CA GLY A 40 15.99 -1.69 -11.49
C GLY A 40 16.15 -0.17 -11.38
N SER A 41 15.07 0.61 -11.30
CA SER A 41 15.15 2.04 -11.00
C SER A 41 15.46 2.28 -9.52
N GLU A 42 16.17 3.37 -9.24
CA GLU A 42 16.35 3.83 -7.86
C GLU A 42 15.04 4.30 -7.26
N GLU A 43 14.78 3.98 -6.00
CA GLU A 43 13.63 4.50 -5.29
C GLU A 43 13.78 6.00 -5.06
N ARG A 44 12.78 6.76 -5.49
CA ARG A 44 12.68 8.20 -5.30
C ARG A 44 11.52 8.50 -4.37
N GLN A 45 11.72 9.46 -3.50
CA GLN A 45 10.68 9.93 -2.59
C GLN A 45 10.16 11.27 -3.06
N VAL A 46 8.84 11.41 -3.06
CA VAL A 46 8.17 12.67 -3.38
C VAL A 46 8.44 13.68 -2.28
N SER A 47 8.98 14.84 -2.66
CA SER A 47 9.28 15.95 -1.77
C SER A 47 8.09 16.92 -1.62
N VAL A 48 8.22 17.88 -0.71
CA VAL A 48 7.22 18.95 -0.55
C VAL A 48 7.16 19.81 -1.81
N GLU A 49 8.29 20.09 -2.43
CA GLU A 49 8.39 20.87 -3.67
C GLU A 49 7.70 20.17 -4.84
N ASP A 50 7.76 18.84 -4.89
CA ASP A 50 7.03 18.04 -5.87
C ASP A 50 5.51 18.19 -5.67
N CYS A 51 5.05 18.09 -4.41
CA CYS A 51 3.64 18.29 -4.07
C CYS A 51 3.16 19.71 -4.41
N GLU A 52 3.97 20.75 -4.16
CA GLU A 52 3.65 22.13 -4.53
C GLU A 52 3.53 22.31 -6.03
N ARG A 53 4.45 21.74 -6.81
CA ARG A 53 4.43 21.80 -8.28
C ARG A 53 3.14 21.20 -8.81
N VAL A 54 2.78 20.02 -8.34
CA VAL A 54 1.56 19.33 -8.76
C VAL A 54 0.32 20.09 -8.31
N THR A 55 0.32 20.64 -7.08
CA THR A 55 -0.79 21.45 -6.56
C THR A 55 -1.08 22.65 -7.45
N ARG A 56 -0.06 23.42 -7.83
CA ARG A 56 -0.21 24.62 -8.69
C ARG A 56 -0.79 24.25 -10.06
N GLN A 57 -0.30 23.18 -10.67
CA GLN A 57 -0.79 22.76 -11.96
C GLN A 57 -2.22 22.23 -11.88
N LEU A 58 -2.53 21.44 -10.85
CA LEU A 58 -3.89 20.95 -10.64
C LEU A 58 -4.90 22.08 -10.38
N GLN A 59 -4.53 23.10 -9.59
CA GLN A 59 -5.39 24.26 -9.37
C GLN A 59 -5.77 24.92 -10.69
N TYR A 60 -4.78 25.16 -11.56
CA TYR A 60 -5.03 25.75 -12.87
C TYR A 60 -5.88 24.84 -13.77
N THR A 61 -5.54 23.54 -13.84
CA THR A 61 -6.28 22.60 -14.70
C THR A 61 -7.72 22.43 -14.23
N LEU A 62 -7.94 22.29 -12.92
CA LEU A 62 -9.29 22.11 -12.35
C LEU A 62 -10.16 23.36 -12.51
N GLU A 63 -9.56 24.56 -12.49
CA GLU A 63 -10.24 25.81 -12.78
C GLU A 63 -10.68 25.89 -14.26
N VAL A 64 -9.79 25.54 -15.19
CA VAL A 64 -10.10 25.50 -16.63
C VAL A 64 -11.19 24.47 -16.96
N GLU A 65 -11.18 23.32 -16.29
CA GLU A 65 -12.17 22.25 -16.48
C GLU A 65 -13.44 22.46 -15.65
N GLU A 66 -13.58 23.62 -15.00
CA GLU A 66 -14.75 24.00 -14.18
C GLU A 66 -15.12 22.96 -13.11
N VAL A 67 -14.11 22.36 -12.48
CA VAL A 67 -14.29 21.36 -11.43
C VAL A 67 -14.46 22.04 -10.07
N ASP A 68 -15.62 21.86 -9.47
CA ASP A 68 -15.88 22.37 -8.11
C ASP A 68 -15.19 21.53 -7.03
N TYR A 69 -14.40 22.18 -6.20
CA TYR A 69 -13.85 21.61 -4.96
C TYR A 69 -13.66 22.71 -3.90
N LYS A 70 -13.65 22.33 -2.64
CA LYS A 70 -13.45 23.28 -1.53
C LYS A 70 -11.99 23.38 -1.12
N ARG A 71 -11.27 22.25 -1.20
CA ARG A 71 -9.87 22.15 -0.81
C ARG A 71 -9.16 21.12 -1.67
N LEU A 72 -7.94 21.43 -2.05
CA LEU A 72 -7.04 20.51 -2.75
C LEU A 72 -5.86 20.18 -1.85
N GLU A 73 -5.63 18.90 -1.62
CA GLU A 73 -4.50 18.35 -0.88
C GLU A 73 -3.71 17.42 -1.78
N VAL A 74 -2.43 17.69 -1.96
CA VAL A 74 -1.51 16.82 -2.69
C VAL A 74 -0.47 16.29 -1.72
N SER A 75 -0.26 14.98 -1.70
CA SER A 75 0.66 14.32 -0.79
C SER A 75 1.40 13.16 -1.45
N SER A 76 2.52 12.78 -0.84
CA SER A 76 3.19 11.51 -1.12
C SER A 76 2.41 10.34 -0.50
N PRO A 77 2.64 9.09 -0.98
CA PRO A 77 2.07 7.91 -0.33
C PRO A 77 2.61 7.79 1.10
N GLY A 78 1.72 7.43 2.03
CA GLY A 78 2.12 7.06 3.38
C GLY A 78 2.69 5.65 3.46
N ILE A 79 2.91 5.19 4.70
CA ILE A 79 3.37 3.82 4.99
C ILE A 79 2.34 2.74 4.61
N ASP A 80 1.11 3.13 4.38
CA ASP A 80 -0.03 2.32 3.97
C ASP A 80 -0.41 2.54 2.49
N ARG A 81 0.58 2.76 1.64
CA ARG A 81 0.39 2.98 0.20
C ARG A 81 -0.53 1.91 -0.41
N PRO A 82 -1.59 2.30 -1.13
CA PRO A 82 -2.42 1.34 -1.85
C PRO A 82 -1.66 0.72 -3.03
N LEU A 83 -1.87 -0.58 -3.26
CA LEU A 83 -1.39 -1.32 -4.42
C LEU A 83 -2.57 -1.51 -5.37
N ARG A 84 -2.50 -0.94 -6.57
CA ARG A 84 -3.61 -0.95 -7.54
C ARG A 84 -3.27 -1.65 -8.85
N HIS A 85 -2.02 -1.56 -9.28
CA HIS A 85 -1.57 -2.08 -10.57
C HIS A 85 -0.61 -3.25 -10.38
N ALA A 86 -0.48 -4.10 -11.39
CA ALA A 86 0.45 -5.22 -11.36
C ALA A 86 1.89 -4.79 -11.02
N GLN A 87 2.31 -3.62 -11.49
CA GLN A 87 3.61 -3.04 -11.17
C GLN A 87 3.81 -2.75 -9.68
N ASP A 88 2.75 -2.34 -8.97
CA ASP A 88 2.82 -2.12 -7.53
C ASP A 88 3.12 -3.42 -6.79
N PHE A 89 2.49 -4.52 -7.21
CA PHE A 89 2.75 -5.83 -6.63
C PHE A 89 4.17 -6.32 -6.92
N GLU A 90 4.71 -6.00 -8.09
CA GLU A 90 6.11 -6.32 -8.42
C GLU A 90 7.09 -5.48 -7.60
N ARG A 91 6.82 -4.18 -7.46
CA ARG A 91 7.63 -3.24 -6.66
C ARG A 91 7.71 -3.66 -5.20
N PHE A 92 6.59 -4.06 -4.63
CA PHE A 92 6.47 -4.38 -3.21
C PHE A 92 6.46 -5.88 -2.89
N ALA A 93 6.90 -6.72 -3.83
CA ALA A 93 7.14 -8.14 -3.56
C ALA A 93 8.19 -8.29 -2.45
N GLY A 94 7.88 -9.12 -1.44
CA GLY A 94 8.70 -9.29 -0.24
C GLY A 94 8.29 -8.41 0.95
N GLU A 95 7.42 -7.42 0.73
CA GLU A 95 6.90 -6.54 1.78
C GLU A 95 5.62 -7.12 2.42
N VAL A 96 5.34 -6.68 3.64
CA VAL A 96 4.09 -7.03 4.32
C VAL A 96 2.96 -6.17 3.79
N VAL A 97 1.88 -6.82 3.36
CA VAL A 97 0.70 -6.15 2.80
C VAL A 97 -0.58 -6.62 3.48
N ASP A 98 -1.56 -5.73 3.53
CA ASP A 98 -2.94 -6.03 3.86
C ASP A 98 -3.73 -6.21 2.56
N VAL A 99 -4.36 -7.37 2.38
CA VAL A 99 -5.21 -7.66 1.22
C VAL A 99 -6.63 -7.92 1.68
N THR A 100 -7.58 -7.28 1.00
CA THR A 100 -9.01 -7.54 1.16
C THR A 100 -9.55 -8.14 -0.12
N LEU A 101 -10.13 -9.35 -0.04
CA LEU A 101 -10.75 -10.03 -1.17
C LEU A 101 -12.17 -9.51 -1.42
N LYS A 102 -12.62 -9.57 -2.68
CA LYS A 102 -14.00 -9.25 -3.09
C LYS A 102 -15.01 -10.23 -2.50
N ALA A 103 -14.64 -11.52 -2.44
CA ALA A 103 -15.45 -12.59 -1.88
C ALA A 103 -14.68 -13.33 -0.78
N PRO A 104 -15.37 -13.96 0.18
CA PRO A 104 -14.72 -14.86 1.14
C PRO A 104 -14.17 -16.09 0.42
N MET A 105 -13.06 -16.65 0.94
CA MET A 105 -12.38 -17.77 0.33
C MET A 105 -13.22 -19.02 0.15
N GLY A 106 -14.29 -19.20 0.89
CA GLY A 106 -15.07 -20.44 0.93
C GLY A 106 -14.34 -21.60 1.65
N ALA A 107 -15.08 -22.64 1.97
CA ALA A 107 -14.57 -23.76 2.77
C ALA A 107 -13.43 -24.56 2.09
N ALA A 108 -13.40 -24.61 0.76
CA ALA A 108 -12.41 -25.40 0.01
C ALA A 108 -11.01 -24.74 -0.06
N GLY A 109 -10.93 -23.41 0.07
CA GLY A 109 -9.66 -22.66 0.03
C GLY A 109 -9.15 -22.22 1.39
N ALA A 110 -9.96 -22.38 2.44
CA ALA A 110 -9.69 -21.76 3.74
C ALA A 110 -8.69 -22.55 4.61
N GLY A 111 -8.44 -23.82 4.35
CA GLY A 111 -7.58 -24.64 5.21
C GLY A 111 -8.00 -24.52 6.70
N GLN A 112 -7.10 -24.02 7.55
CA GLN A 112 -7.37 -23.71 8.96
C GLN A 112 -7.95 -22.31 9.18
N VAL A 113 -8.18 -21.52 8.14
CA VAL A 113 -8.69 -20.15 8.23
C VAL A 113 -10.21 -20.14 8.19
N ALA A 114 -10.84 -19.20 8.90
CA ALA A 114 -12.31 -19.05 8.88
C ALA A 114 -12.81 -18.80 7.44
N ALA A 115 -13.75 -19.64 6.99
CA ALA A 115 -14.27 -19.62 5.61
C ALA A 115 -14.84 -18.26 5.16
N ASN A 116 -15.25 -17.42 6.09
CA ASN A 116 -15.81 -16.09 5.83
C ASN A 116 -14.77 -14.95 5.84
N ARG A 117 -13.50 -15.28 6.04
CA ARG A 117 -12.44 -14.27 6.11
C ARG A 117 -12.18 -13.67 4.74
N ARG A 118 -12.11 -12.35 4.68
CA ARG A 118 -11.80 -11.58 3.47
C ARG A 118 -10.53 -10.76 3.59
N LYS A 119 -10.08 -10.47 4.84
CA LYS A 119 -8.90 -9.65 5.12
C LYS A 119 -7.74 -10.53 5.57
N PHE A 120 -6.60 -10.32 4.94
CA PHE A 120 -5.39 -11.07 5.20
C PHE A 120 -4.20 -10.12 5.27
N ARG A 121 -3.30 -10.39 6.19
CA ARG A 121 -2.00 -9.71 6.29
C ARG A 121 -0.90 -10.74 6.17
N GLY A 122 0.07 -10.49 5.32
CA GLY A 122 1.20 -11.38 5.12
C GLY A 122 2.24 -10.78 4.20
N THR A 123 3.33 -11.51 4.01
CA THR A 123 4.37 -11.15 3.05
C THR A 123 3.88 -11.43 1.63
N LEU A 124 3.98 -10.44 0.77
CA LEU A 124 3.61 -10.57 -0.64
C LEU A 124 4.71 -11.30 -1.40
N GLU A 125 4.33 -12.38 -2.08
CA GLU A 125 5.26 -13.18 -2.89
C GLU A 125 4.65 -13.44 -4.27
N ARG A 126 5.51 -13.63 -5.26
CA ARG A 126 5.07 -14.06 -6.58
C ARG A 126 4.85 -15.57 -6.59
N ALA A 127 3.74 -16.01 -7.14
CA ALA A 127 3.40 -17.42 -7.36
C ALA A 127 3.38 -17.75 -8.86
N ASP A 128 3.39 -19.02 -9.21
CA ASP A 128 3.41 -19.48 -10.62
C ASP A 128 2.20 -18.97 -11.42
N ALA A 129 1.04 -18.86 -10.78
CA ALA A 129 -0.22 -18.44 -11.42
C ALA A 129 -0.76 -17.09 -10.89
N GLY A 130 0.09 -16.22 -10.36
CA GLY A 130 -0.34 -14.93 -9.82
C GLY A 130 0.48 -14.49 -8.62
N TRP A 131 -0.20 -14.20 -7.51
CA TRP A 131 0.39 -13.71 -6.28
C TRP A 131 -0.02 -14.57 -5.10
N GLN A 132 0.77 -14.54 -4.05
CA GLN A 132 0.45 -15.19 -2.79
C GLN A 132 0.83 -14.33 -1.60
N LEU A 133 0.11 -14.51 -0.51
CA LEU A 133 0.47 -14.02 0.81
C LEU A 133 0.94 -15.17 1.66
N ALA A 134 2.10 -15.00 2.30
CA ALA A 134 2.62 -15.95 3.28
C ALA A 134 2.57 -15.31 4.67
N TRP A 135 1.98 -15.99 5.64
CA TRP A 135 1.99 -15.55 7.04
C TRP A 135 2.13 -16.73 7.99
N SER A 136 2.54 -16.46 9.21
CA SER A 136 2.51 -17.42 10.29
C SER A 136 1.57 -16.94 11.41
N ASP A 137 0.79 -17.85 11.95
CA ASP A 137 -0.12 -17.56 13.07
C ASP A 137 0.61 -17.47 14.44
N GLU A 138 1.92 -17.23 14.41
CA GLU A 138 2.65 -17.01 15.66
C GLU A 138 2.20 -15.69 16.31
N PRO A 139 1.73 -15.72 17.57
CA PRO A 139 1.52 -14.50 18.31
C PRO A 139 2.85 -13.75 18.44
N ALA A 140 2.81 -12.43 18.19
CA ALA A 140 3.98 -11.57 18.35
C ALA A 140 4.66 -11.84 19.71
N PRO A 141 6.00 -11.91 19.76
CA PRO A 141 6.72 -12.20 21.00
C PRO A 141 6.38 -11.18 22.07
N GLN A 142 5.72 -11.63 23.13
CA GLN A 142 5.45 -10.78 24.28
C GLN A 142 6.76 -10.49 25.02
N PRO A 143 7.08 -9.22 25.31
CA PRO A 143 8.27 -8.89 26.08
C PRO A 143 8.13 -9.41 27.51
N GLY A 144 9.10 -10.22 27.96
CA GLY A 144 9.22 -10.68 29.35
C GLY A 144 8.98 -12.18 29.62
N VAL A 145 8.56 -12.96 28.65
CA VAL A 145 8.38 -14.40 28.85
C VAL A 145 9.66 -15.15 28.43
N ARG A 146 10.35 -15.76 29.39
CA ARG A 146 11.49 -16.66 29.13
C ARG A 146 10.99 -17.90 28.38
N ARG A 147 11.48 -18.09 27.17
CA ARG A 147 11.20 -19.25 26.33
C ARG A 147 11.87 -20.50 26.90
N THR A 148 11.08 -21.41 27.46
CA THR A 148 11.53 -22.76 27.88
C THR A 148 10.67 -23.82 27.19
N ARG A 149 10.70 -23.86 25.86
CA ARG A 149 10.25 -25.06 25.12
C ARG A 149 10.82 -25.02 23.71
N LYS A 150 11.33 -26.17 23.24
CA LYS A 150 11.72 -26.45 21.88
C LYS A 150 10.54 -26.17 20.97
N LYS A 151 10.63 -25.09 20.16
CA LYS A 151 9.55 -24.60 19.32
C LYS A 151 9.44 -25.50 18.11
N GLU A 152 8.27 -26.09 17.89
CA GLU A 152 7.94 -26.65 16.59
C GLU A 152 7.98 -25.51 15.55
N PRO A 153 8.44 -25.76 14.31
CA PRO A 153 8.47 -24.73 13.28
C PRO A 153 7.04 -24.20 13.06
N ALA A 154 6.89 -22.87 13.10
CA ALA A 154 5.61 -22.25 12.85
C ALA A 154 5.09 -22.69 11.48
N THR A 155 3.84 -23.12 11.44
CA THR A 155 3.19 -23.48 10.19
C THR A 155 2.97 -22.19 9.38
N VAL A 156 3.69 -22.04 8.28
CA VAL A 156 3.48 -20.95 7.33
C VAL A 156 2.20 -21.26 6.55
N GLN A 157 1.25 -20.35 6.60
CA GLN A 157 0.05 -20.42 5.78
C GLN A 157 0.26 -19.58 4.53
N VAL A 158 -0.26 -20.03 3.41
CA VAL A 158 -0.13 -19.36 2.11
C VAL A 158 -1.51 -19.22 1.48
N LEU A 159 -1.82 -18.01 1.04
CA LEU A 159 -3.02 -17.68 0.28
C LEU A 159 -2.62 -17.26 -1.14
N GLY A 160 -2.95 -18.06 -2.15
CA GLY A 160 -2.83 -17.68 -3.54
C GLY A 160 -4.05 -16.85 -4.00
N PHE A 161 -3.81 -15.83 -4.83
CA PHE A 161 -4.87 -14.99 -5.40
C PHE A 161 -4.44 -14.38 -6.73
N THR A 162 -5.42 -13.95 -7.51
CA THR A 162 -5.23 -13.13 -8.71
C THR A 162 -5.64 -11.68 -8.42
N LEU A 163 -5.15 -10.74 -9.24
CA LEU A 163 -5.48 -9.32 -9.06
C LEU A 163 -6.99 -9.06 -9.18
N ASP A 164 -7.70 -9.85 -9.95
CA ASP A 164 -9.16 -9.73 -10.13
C ASP A 164 -9.97 -10.07 -8.87
N GLU A 165 -9.41 -10.90 -7.99
CA GLU A 165 -10.04 -11.33 -6.73
C GLU A 165 -9.89 -10.30 -5.61
N ILE A 166 -8.99 -9.32 -5.79
CA ILE A 166 -8.69 -8.30 -4.78
C ILE A 166 -9.68 -7.15 -4.89
N LYS A 167 -10.27 -6.77 -3.75
CA LYS A 167 -11.01 -5.53 -3.58
C LYS A 167 -10.07 -4.37 -3.29
N GLU A 168 -9.12 -4.58 -2.40
CA GLU A 168 -8.16 -3.59 -1.93
C GLU A 168 -6.88 -4.27 -1.44
N ALA A 169 -5.74 -3.66 -1.73
CA ALA A 169 -4.46 -4.04 -1.15
C ALA A 169 -3.69 -2.80 -0.73
N ARG A 170 -3.03 -2.84 0.44
CA ARG A 170 -2.22 -1.74 0.99
C ARG A 170 -0.95 -2.30 1.62
N LEU A 171 0.13 -1.53 1.57
CA LEU A 171 1.31 -1.82 2.38
C LEU A 171 0.93 -1.81 3.86
N ALA A 172 1.50 -2.73 4.61
CA ALA A 172 1.32 -2.83 6.05
C ALA A 172 2.68 -3.02 6.74
N PRO A 173 3.59 -2.04 6.66
CA PRO A 173 4.92 -2.17 7.26
C PRO A 173 4.79 -2.40 8.77
N ILE A 174 5.57 -3.33 9.29
CA ILE A 174 5.69 -3.56 10.73
C ILE A 174 6.49 -2.40 11.31
N VAL A 175 5.80 -1.39 11.82
CA VAL A 175 6.45 -0.28 12.51
C VAL A 175 6.81 -0.73 13.92
N ASN A 176 8.06 -1.12 14.11
CA ASN A 176 8.59 -1.35 15.45
C ASN A 176 8.87 0.02 16.10
N PHE A 177 7.97 0.49 16.94
CA PHE A 177 8.18 1.66 17.81
C PHE A 177 9.16 1.40 18.97
N LYS A 178 10.03 0.42 18.88
CA LYS A 178 11.16 0.30 19.80
C LYS A 178 12.16 1.40 19.50
N GLY A 179 12.26 2.33 20.44
CA GLY A 179 12.96 3.59 20.40
C GLY A 179 14.29 3.57 19.61
N ARG A 180 14.52 4.67 18.90
CA ARG A 180 15.83 5.06 18.41
C ARG A 180 16.83 4.93 19.58
N GLU A 181 17.64 3.92 19.57
CA GLU A 181 18.87 3.91 20.37
C GLU A 181 19.70 5.12 19.90
N ARG A 182 19.87 6.06 20.79
CA ARG A 182 20.80 7.17 20.56
C ARG A 182 22.19 6.55 20.42
N PRO A 183 22.97 6.92 19.38
CA PRO A 183 24.35 6.47 19.30
C PRO A 183 25.08 7.01 20.51
N VAL A 184 25.64 6.09 21.30
CA VAL A 184 26.55 6.42 22.41
C VAL A 184 27.78 7.08 21.79
N LYS A 185 27.97 8.38 22.07
CA LYS A 185 29.26 9.02 21.84
C LYS A 185 30.30 8.29 22.68
N ARG A 186 31.25 7.67 22.03
CA ARG A 186 32.52 7.29 22.67
C ARG A 186 33.40 8.54 22.70
N ASP A 187 33.72 8.96 23.93
CA ASP A 187 34.82 9.87 24.20
C ASP A 187 36.17 9.19 23.90
#